data_1bce79c870e02ca08d2165591e37c2ae
#
_entry.id   1bce79c870e02ca08d2165591e37c2ae
#
_cell.length_a   1.000
_cell.length_b   1.000
_cell.length_c   1.000
_cell.angle_alpha   90.00
_cell.angle_beta   90.00
_cell.angle_gamma   90.00
#
_symmetry.space_group_name_H-M   'P 1'
#
loop_
_entity.id
_entity.type
_entity.pdbx_description
1 polymer ?
#
loop_
_entity_poly.entity_id
_entity_poly.type
_entity_poly.pdbx_seq_one_letter_code
_entity_poly.pdbx_strand_id
1 'polypeptide(L)'
;MLTPEFVLDLLTDLESDRIERTTSTGNTDKFAQAICAFGNDYPGHRKPGYLIVGANDDGSLAGLTVTDELLRNLGGIRADGNVLPPPAMSVEKVVLPGGEVAVVQVQ
;
A
#
# COMPACT_ATOMS: atom_id res chain seq x y z
N MET A 1 -2.10 -0.87 14.15
CA MET A 1 -1.42 0.38 13.75
C MET A 1 -0.01 0.08 13.30
N LEU A 2 0.38 0.63 12.16
CA LEU A 2 1.73 0.43 11.61
C LEU A 2 2.69 1.41 12.26
N THR A 3 3.85 0.92 12.71
CA THR A 3 4.90 1.79 13.25
C THR A 3 5.82 2.28 12.14
N PRO A 4 6.48 3.45 12.29
CA PRO A 4 7.47 3.87 11.30
C PRO A 4 8.59 2.87 11.10
N GLU A 5 9.06 2.22 12.15
CA GLU A 5 10.12 1.22 12.07
C GLU A 5 9.69 0.02 11.23
N PHE A 6 8.46 -0.45 11.40
CA PHE A 6 7.92 -1.55 10.61
C PHE A 6 7.85 -1.19 9.12
N VAL A 7 7.40 0.04 8.83
CA VAL A 7 7.30 0.51 7.44
C VAL A 7 8.69 0.68 6.81
N LEU A 8 9.68 1.16 7.57
CA LEU A 8 11.05 1.23 7.08
C LEU A 8 11.58 -0.15 6.72
N ASP A 9 11.27 -1.17 7.52
CA ASP A 9 11.65 -2.55 7.18
C ASP A 9 10.97 -3.02 5.89
N LEU A 10 9.70 -2.70 5.70
CA LEU A 10 9.01 -3.02 4.45
C LEU A 10 9.66 -2.35 3.24
N LEU A 11 10.10 -1.10 3.39
CA LEU A 11 10.73 -0.35 2.30
C LEU A 11 12.07 -0.95 1.88
N THR A 12 12.78 -1.59 2.79
CA THR A 12 14.08 -2.21 2.49
C THR A 12 13.97 -3.63 1.95
N ASP A 13 12.80 -4.27 2.07
CA ASP A 13 12.57 -5.63 1.57
C ASP A 13 12.19 -5.59 0.09
N LEU A 14 13.20 -5.54 -0.78
CA LEU A 14 13.01 -5.39 -2.23
C LEU A 14 12.63 -6.68 -2.93
N GLU A 15 12.68 -7.82 -2.25
CA GLU A 15 12.43 -9.13 -2.85
C GLU A 15 11.06 -9.71 -2.51
N SER A 16 10.32 -9.08 -1.59
CA SER A 16 9.01 -9.58 -1.19
C SER A 16 7.96 -9.34 -2.27
N ASP A 17 7.20 -10.37 -2.59
CA ASP A 17 6.04 -10.26 -3.48
C ASP A 17 4.77 -9.80 -2.73
N ARG A 18 4.88 -9.54 -1.42
CA ARG A 18 3.80 -8.99 -0.60
C ARG A 18 3.89 -7.49 -0.41
N ILE A 19 4.81 -6.82 -1.10
CA ILE A 19 5.02 -5.38 -1.00
C ILE A 19 5.05 -4.78 -2.40
N GLU A 20 4.14 -3.86 -2.66
CA GLU A 20 4.09 -3.07 -3.90
C GLU A 20 4.35 -1.62 -3.56
N ARG A 21 5.23 -0.97 -4.31
CA ARG A 21 5.60 0.44 -4.12
C ARG A 21 5.18 1.24 -5.33
N THR A 22 4.73 2.47 -5.10
CA THR A 22 4.40 3.37 -6.21
C THR A 22 4.58 4.82 -5.79
N THR A 23 4.95 5.67 -6.74
CA THR A 23 4.99 7.11 -6.57
C THR A 23 3.73 7.78 -7.08
N SER A 24 2.88 7.06 -7.79
CA SER A 24 1.63 7.59 -8.34
C SER A 24 0.59 7.76 -7.25
N THR A 25 -0.09 8.89 -7.24
CA THR A 25 -1.19 9.18 -6.31
C THR A 25 -2.56 9.03 -6.97
N GLY A 26 -2.62 8.88 -8.29
CA GLY A 26 -3.87 8.86 -9.04
C GLY A 26 -4.11 7.61 -9.87
N ASN A 27 -3.21 6.64 -9.84
CA ASN A 27 -3.36 5.42 -10.63
C ASN A 27 -4.22 4.39 -9.91
N THR A 28 -5.53 4.63 -9.89
CA THR A 28 -6.49 3.77 -9.18
C THR A 28 -6.52 2.35 -9.74
N ASP A 29 -6.28 2.16 -11.03
CA ASP A 29 -6.22 0.82 -11.63
C ASP A 29 -5.07 0.01 -11.05
N LYS A 30 -3.89 0.61 -10.93
CA LYS A 30 -2.73 -0.04 -10.32
C LYS A 30 -3.00 -0.36 -8.85
N PHE A 31 -3.60 0.55 -8.11
CA PHE A 31 -3.95 0.33 -6.71
C PHE A 31 -4.93 -0.84 -6.57
N ALA A 32 -5.97 -0.86 -7.40
CA ALA A 32 -6.97 -1.94 -7.37
C ALA A 32 -6.35 -3.28 -7.73
N GLN A 33 -5.46 -3.32 -8.72
CA GLN A 33 -4.76 -4.55 -9.11
C GLN A 33 -3.90 -5.09 -7.98
N ALA A 34 -3.15 -4.22 -7.30
CA ALA A 34 -2.30 -4.64 -6.18
C ALA A 34 -3.15 -5.18 -5.02
N ILE A 35 -4.21 -4.46 -4.66
CA ILE A 35 -5.10 -4.85 -3.57
C ILE A 35 -5.78 -6.19 -3.89
N CYS A 36 -6.23 -6.37 -5.12
CA CYS A 36 -6.86 -7.61 -5.57
C CYS A 36 -5.89 -8.78 -5.51
N ALA A 37 -4.65 -8.57 -5.96
CA ALA A 37 -3.63 -9.62 -5.95
C ALA A 37 -3.29 -10.05 -4.51
N PHE A 38 -3.18 -9.10 -3.59
CA PHE A 38 -2.92 -9.42 -2.18
C PHE A 38 -4.12 -10.13 -1.54
N GLY A 39 -5.34 -9.70 -1.87
CA GLY A 39 -6.56 -10.30 -1.32
C GLY A 39 -6.76 -11.73 -1.77
N ASN A 40 -6.35 -12.06 -2.99
CA ASN A 40 -6.48 -13.43 -3.52
C ASN A 40 -5.41 -14.38 -2.99
N ASP A 41 -4.23 -13.87 -2.70
CA ASP A 41 -3.11 -14.64 -2.12
C ASP A 41 -2.91 -16.03 -2.78
N TYR A 42 -2.84 -16.06 -4.11
CA TYR A 42 -2.66 -17.32 -4.84
C TYR A 42 -1.47 -18.16 -4.39
N PRO A 43 -0.29 -17.55 -4.08
CA PRO A 43 0.81 -18.32 -3.54
C PRO A 43 0.57 -18.92 -2.16
N GLY A 44 -0.50 -18.52 -1.47
CA GLY A 44 -0.84 -19.07 -0.17
C GLY A 44 0.08 -18.65 0.96
N HIS A 45 0.59 -17.44 0.91
CA HIS A 45 1.50 -16.91 1.93
C HIS A 45 0.86 -16.78 3.31
N ARG A 46 -0.45 -16.53 3.35
CA ARG A 46 -1.22 -16.27 4.57
C ARG A 46 -0.65 -15.11 5.39
N LYS A 47 -0.05 -14.15 4.69
CA LYS A 47 0.54 -12.94 5.26
C LYS A 47 -0.12 -11.74 4.64
N PRO A 48 -0.20 -10.60 5.36
CA PRO A 48 -0.75 -9.39 4.77
C PRO A 48 0.11 -8.92 3.59
N GLY A 49 -0.54 -8.25 2.66
CA GLY A 49 0.13 -7.52 1.59
C GLY A 49 0.11 -6.03 1.89
N TYR A 50 1.08 -5.31 1.36
CA TYR A 50 1.24 -3.88 1.61
C TYR A 50 1.41 -3.15 0.29
N LEU A 51 0.55 -2.15 0.05
CA LEU A 51 0.73 -1.18 -1.02
C LEU A 51 1.24 0.10 -0.37
N ILE A 52 2.44 0.54 -0.76
CA ILE A 52 3.06 1.75 -0.21
C ILE A 52 3.05 2.82 -1.29
N VAL A 53 2.28 3.88 -1.07
CA VAL A 53 2.17 5.03 -1.97
C VAL A 53 3.09 6.13 -1.47
N GLY A 54 4.03 6.56 -2.29
CA GLY A 54 5.04 7.54 -1.94
C GLY A 54 6.45 6.99 -1.86
N ALA A 55 6.68 5.79 -2.40
CA ALA A 55 8.00 5.17 -2.42
C ALA A 55 8.37 4.73 -3.84
N ASN A 56 9.65 4.84 -4.15
CA ASN A 56 10.23 4.34 -5.39
C ASN A 56 10.47 2.82 -5.30
N ASP A 57 10.72 2.19 -6.43
CA ASP A 57 10.96 0.74 -6.49
C ASP A 57 12.19 0.31 -5.67
N ASP A 58 13.15 1.20 -5.48
CA ASP A 58 14.34 0.93 -4.68
C ASP A 58 14.13 1.14 -3.18
N GLY A 59 12.92 1.50 -2.76
CA GLY A 59 12.58 1.74 -1.37
C GLY A 59 12.83 3.17 -0.88
N SER A 60 13.37 4.05 -1.72
CA SER A 60 13.57 5.45 -1.35
C SER A 60 12.23 6.20 -1.37
N LEU A 61 12.14 7.26 -0.56
CA LEU A 61 10.92 8.06 -0.48
C LEU A 61 10.84 9.03 -1.66
N ALA A 62 9.60 9.22 -2.15
CA ALA A 62 9.35 10.09 -3.31
C ALA A 62 9.15 11.56 -2.95
N GLY A 63 9.12 11.89 -1.65
CA GLY A 63 8.85 13.26 -1.21
C GLY A 63 7.38 13.65 -1.29
N LEU A 64 6.50 12.67 -1.27
CA LEU A 64 5.06 12.88 -1.35
C LEU A 64 4.50 13.48 -0.06
N THR A 65 3.53 14.37 -0.18
CA THR A 65 2.70 14.78 0.94
C THR A 65 1.41 13.96 0.91
N VAL A 66 1.16 13.21 1.97
CA VAL A 66 -0.04 12.38 2.07
C VAL A 66 -1.22 13.24 2.52
N THR A 67 -2.23 13.34 1.68
CA THR A 67 -3.43 14.12 1.95
C THR A 67 -4.58 13.23 2.41
N ASP A 68 -5.58 13.83 3.07
CA ASP A 68 -6.81 13.11 3.42
C ASP A 68 -7.54 12.62 2.18
N GLU A 69 -7.48 13.35 1.08
CA GLU A 69 -8.07 12.94 -0.19
C GLU A 69 -7.43 11.64 -0.70
N LEU A 70 -6.11 11.54 -0.65
CA LEU A 70 -5.40 10.31 -1.04
C LEU A 70 -5.85 9.14 -0.16
N LEU A 71 -5.91 9.33 1.15
CA LEU A 71 -6.34 8.27 2.07
C LEU A 71 -7.78 7.82 1.79
N ARG A 72 -8.69 8.76 1.51
CA ARG A 72 -10.07 8.44 1.15
C ARG A 72 -10.15 7.69 -0.17
N ASN A 73 -9.36 8.10 -1.16
CA ASN A 73 -9.35 7.44 -2.46
C ASN A 73 -8.85 6.00 -2.34
N LEU A 74 -7.81 5.76 -1.55
CA LEU A 74 -7.31 4.41 -1.31
C LEU A 74 -8.32 3.56 -0.55
N GLY A 75 -8.95 4.13 0.47
CA GLY A 75 -9.98 3.42 1.24
C GLY A 75 -11.22 3.09 0.41
N GLY A 76 -11.56 3.95 -0.54
CA GLY A 76 -12.71 3.76 -1.43
C GLY A 76 -12.55 2.62 -2.44
N ILE A 77 -11.32 2.20 -2.73
CA ILE A 77 -11.07 1.11 -3.67
C ILE A 77 -11.70 -0.20 -3.20
N ARG A 78 -11.72 -0.44 -1.90
CA ARG A 78 -12.36 -1.63 -1.33
C ARG A 78 -13.84 -1.73 -1.69
N ALA A 79 -14.53 -0.58 -1.78
CA ALA A 79 -15.94 -0.51 -2.11
C ALA A 79 -16.18 -0.42 -3.62
N ASP A 80 -15.14 -0.29 -4.43
CA ASP A 80 -15.23 -0.27 -5.88
C ASP A 80 -15.54 -1.68 -6.37
N GLY A 81 -16.53 -1.83 -7.23
CA GLY A 81 -16.93 -3.13 -7.78
C GLY A 81 -15.84 -3.88 -8.56
N ASN A 82 -14.70 -3.25 -8.80
CA ASN A 82 -13.57 -3.87 -9.49
C ASN A 82 -12.74 -4.80 -8.59
N VAL A 83 -12.95 -4.76 -7.27
CA VAL A 83 -12.23 -5.62 -6.32
C VAL A 83 -13.25 -6.51 -5.63
N LEU A 84 -13.30 -7.78 -6.03
CA LEU A 84 -14.27 -8.76 -5.52
C LEU A 84 -13.58 -10.07 -5.15
N PRO A 85 -13.87 -10.65 -3.95
CA PRO A 85 -14.66 -10.04 -2.89
C PRO A 85 -13.90 -8.89 -2.23
N PRO A 86 -14.59 -7.94 -1.58
CA PRO A 86 -13.90 -6.84 -0.90
C PRO A 86 -12.97 -7.38 0.19
N PRO A 87 -11.67 -7.05 0.16
CA PRO A 87 -10.73 -7.56 1.16
C PRO A 87 -10.86 -6.79 2.48
N ALA A 88 -10.46 -7.45 3.57
CA ALA A 88 -10.23 -6.75 4.82
C ALA A 88 -8.94 -5.95 4.66
N MET A 89 -9.01 -4.63 4.82
CA MET A 89 -7.83 -3.78 4.66
C MET A 89 -7.91 -2.54 5.54
N SER A 90 -6.75 -1.95 5.79
CA SER A 90 -6.62 -0.67 6.46
C SER A 90 -5.76 0.27 5.62
N VAL A 91 -5.98 1.58 5.79
CA VAL A 91 -5.22 2.62 5.11
C VAL A 91 -4.69 3.58 6.17
N GLU A 92 -3.39 3.81 6.17
CA GLU A 92 -2.74 4.69 7.15
C GLU A 92 -1.74 5.61 6.48
N LYS A 93 -1.66 6.85 7.01
CA LYS A 93 -0.53 7.73 6.74
C LYS A 93 0.57 7.40 7.75
N VAL A 94 1.79 7.19 7.28
CA VAL A 94 2.95 6.95 8.14
C VAL A 94 4.00 8.00 7.84
N VAL A 95 4.42 8.71 8.89
CA VAL A 95 5.48 9.73 8.79
C VAL A 95 6.80 9.07 9.12
N LEU A 96 7.75 9.16 8.18
CA LEU A 96 9.07 8.56 8.28
C LEU A 96 10.14 9.64 8.29
N PRO A 97 11.36 9.34 8.76
CA PRO A 97 12.49 10.24 8.55
C PRO A 97 12.66 10.49 7.05
N GLY A 98 12.53 11.75 6.63
CA GLY A 98 12.69 12.13 5.24
C GLY A 98 11.41 12.19 4.41
N GLY A 99 10.24 11.84 4.96
CA GLY A 99 8.99 11.95 4.20
C GLY A 99 7.82 11.19 4.77
N GLU A 100 6.76 11.14 3.99
CA GLU A 100 5.50 10.49 4.36
C GLU A 100 5.12 9.46 3.29
N VAL A 101 4.43 8.42 3.71
CA VAL A 101 3.83 7.45 2.80
C VAL A 101 2.41 7.12 3.25
N ALA A 102 1.58 6.70 2.30
CA ALA A 102 0.30 6.08 2.60
C ALA A 102 0.48 4.57 2.45
N VAL A 103 0.06 3.81 3.44
CA VAL A 103 0.21 2.35 3.44
C VAL A 103 -1.16 1.71 3.49
N VAL A 104 -1.44 0.85 2.51
CA VAL A 104 -2.63 -0.01 2.49
C VAL A 104 -2.19 -1.40 2.91
N GLN A 105 -2.71 -1.88 4.03
CA GLN A 105 -2.48 -3.25 4.49
C GLN A 105 -3.70 -4.09 4.11
N VAL A 106 -3.47 -5.14 3.34
CA VAL A 106 -4.51 -6.08 2.90
C VAL A 106 -4.30 -7.40 3.64
N GLN A 107 -5.31 -7.80 4.38
CA GLN A 107 -5.28 -9.02 5.20
C GLN A 107 -5.33 -10.29 4.36
#